data_f1f73dbaab7df39620abfb6e4d8e903d
#
_entry.id   f1f73dbaab7df39620abfb6e4d8e903d
#
_cell.length_a   1.000
_cell.length_b   1.000
_cell.length_c   1.000
_cell.angle_alpha   90.00
_cell.angle_beta   90.00
_cell.angle_gamma   90.00
#
_symmetry.space_group_name_H-M   'P 1'
#
loop_
_entity.id
_entity.type
_entity.pdbx_description
1 polymer ?
#
loop_
_entity_poly.entity_id
_entity_poly.type
_entity_poly.pdbx_seq_one_letter_code
_entity_poly.pdbx_strand_id
1 'polypeptide(L)'
;MVRRALGHSVRMTVAEERTGKAAAAEASGSERFESKVPEGDDRPRLVCRDCGFIHYENPKVVVGSVATWEDRILLCRRAIEPRRGYWTLPAGYLEQRETAVAGAEREAWEEAGAKLIIDQLLAVYSILHISQIQLIFRAELASPDLAAGTETLELDLFSWQSIPWEDLAFPSVRWALRDHRAVRGRSGFAPRGNPSEPEEGPFGL
;
A
#
# COMPACT_ATOMS: atom_id res chain seq x y z
N MET A 1 36.24 32.60 50.75
CA MET A 1 34.89 32.43 50.21
C MET A 1 34.95 32.50 48.70
N VAL A 2 34.92 31.37 48.03
CA VAL A 2 35.00 31.26 46.57
C VAL A 2 33.68 30.65 46.09
N ARG A 3 32.88 31.42 45.31
CA ARG A 3 31.64 30.93 44.71
C ARG A 3 31.97 30.21 43.38
N ARG A 4 31.63 28.96 43.29
CA ARG A 4 31.66 28.18 42.03
C ARG A 4 30.43 28.51 41.17
N ALA A 5 30.67 28.88 39.92
CA ALA A 5 29.68 28.98 38.88
C ALA A 5 29.39 27.60 38.33
N LEU A 6 28.10 27.21 38.31
CA LEU A 6 27.61 25.98 37.68
C LEU A 6 27.33 26.28 36.19
N GLY A 7 28.12 25.68 35.32
CA GLY A 7 27.86 25.71 33.88
C GLY A 7 26.74 24.72 33.52
N HIS A 8 25.64 25.19 32.93
CA HIS A 8 24.63 24.34 32.31
C HIS A 8 25.13 23.96 30.93
N SER A 9 25.52 22.70 30.77
CA SER A 9 25.75 22.08 29.46
C SER A 9 24.41 21.66 28.88
N VAL A 10 23.95 22.35 27.84
CA VAL A 10 22.79 21.94 27.05
C VAL A 10 23.23 20.80 26.17
N ARG A 11 22.81 19.57 26.48
CA ARG A 11 22.93 18.42 25.58
C ARG A 11 21.86 18.56 24.51
N MET A 12 22.22 19.01 23.31
CA MET A 12 21.40 18.80 22.11
C MET A 12 21.32 17.31 21.82
N THR A 13 20.12 16.79 21.73
CA THR A 13 19.89 15.39 21.43
C THR A 13 20.05 15.13 19.92
N VAL A 14 20.64 13.97 19.57
CA VAL A 14 20.90 13.53 18.18
C VAL A 14 19.64 13.52 17.28
N ALA A 15 18.45 13.61 17.87
CA ALA A 15 17.17 13.69 17.15
C ALA A 15 16.92 15.06 16.52
N GLU A 16 17.37 16.18 17.15
CA GLU A 16 17.17 17.54 16.61
C GLU A 16 18.09 17.83 15.41
N GLU A 17 19.29 17.24 15.39
CA GLU A 17 20.20 17.39 14.24
C GLU A 17 19.70 16.63 12.98
N ARG A 18 19.00 15.50 13.16
CA ARG A 18 18.45 14.73 12.02
C ARG A 18 17.23 15.40 11.38
N THR A 19 16.35 16.00 12.17
CA THR A 19 15.17 16.72 11.64
C THR A 19 15.55 18.01 10.93
N GLY A 20 16.51 18.77 11.44
CA GLY A 20 17.01 19.98 10.78
C GLY A 20 17.71 19.71 9.44
N LYS A 21 18.44 18.59 9.33
CA LYS A 21 19.14 18.22 8.10
C LYS A 21 18.22 17.66 7.01
N ALA A 22 17.16 16.95 7.39
CA ALA A 22 16.11 16.47 6.46
C ALA A 22 15.30 17.66 5.90
N ALA A 23 14.84 18.58 6.74
CA ALA A 23 14.09 19.76 6.32
C ALA A 23 14.92 20.70 5.43
N ALA A 24 16.24 20.87 5.71
CA ALA A 24 17.14 21.65 4.87
C ALA A 24 17.42 20.97 3.52
N ALA A 25 17.45 19.63 3.45
CA ALA A 25 17.62 18.92 2.20
C ALA A 25 16.35 18.99 1.33
N GLU A 26 15.16 18.94 1.92
CA GLU A 26 13.90 19.11 1.22
C GLU A 26 13.73 20.54 0.69
N ALA A 27 14.06 21.56 1.48
CA ALA A 27 14.03 22.97 1.04
C ALA A 27 14.99 23.24 -0.12
N SER A 28 16.22 22.69 -0.09
CA SER A 28 17.19 22.86 -1.17
C SER A 28 16.80 22.12 -2.46
N GLY A 29 16.03 21.04 -2.35
CA GLY A 29 15.49 20.29 -3.50
C GLY A 29 14.38 21.04 -4.22
N SER A 30 13.50 21.75 -3.50
CA SER A 30 12.39 22.50 -4.09
C SER A 30 12.85 23.75 -4.88
N GLU A 31 13.96 24.38 -4.50
CA GLU A 31 14.51 25.54 -5.20
C GLU A 31 15.09 25.19 -6.58
N ARG A 32 15.51 23.95 -6.82
CA ARG A 32 16.08 23.50 -8.09
C ARG A 32 15.07 23.11 -9.14
N PHE A 33 13.82 22.85 -8.73
CA PHE A 33 12.75 22.46 -9.64
C PHE A 33 11.73 23.59 -9.80
N GLU A 34 11.26 23.75 -11.02
CA GLU A 34 10.14 24.63 -11.35
C GLU A 34 9.02 23.83 -12.00
N SER A 35 7.77 24.21 -11.72
CA SER A 35 6.61 23.64 -12.40
C SER A 35 6.38 24.41 -13.71
N LYS A 36 6.60 23.74 -14.84
CA LYS A 36 6.31 24.29 -16.19
C LYS A 36 5.90 23.20 -17.16
N VAL A 37 5.25 23.57 -18.25
CA VAL A 37 4.93 22.64 -19.32
C VAL A 37 6.19 22.49 -20.20
N PRO A 38 6.81 21.29 -20.24
CA PRO A 38 7.96 21.04 -21.11
C PRO A 38 7.55 21.08 -22.59
N GLU A 39 8.52 21.31 -23.46
CA GLU A 39 8.28 21.22 -24.91
C GLU A 39 7.80 19.80 -25.28
N GLY A 40 6.66 19.74 -25.97
CA GLY A 40 6.04 18.47 -26.39
C GLY A 40 5.16 17.79 -25.33
N ASP A 41 4.98 18.38 -24.13
CA ASP A 41 4.03 17.88 -23.12
C ASP A 41 2.75 18.75 -23.11
N ASP A 42 1.67 18.22 -22.53
CA ASP A 42 0.35 18.89 -22.42
C ASP A 42 0.02 19.38 -21.00
N ARG A 43 0.93 19.14 -20.02
CA ARG A 43 0.69 19.47 -18.62
C ARG A 43 1.95 19.89 -17.88
N PRO A 44 1.82 20.63 -16.75
CA PRO A 44 2.96 21.00 -15.92
C PRO A 44 3.70 19.77 -15.36
N ARG A 45 5.05 19.87 -15.39
CA ARG A 45 5.96 18.91 -14.76
C ARG A 45 6.97 19.67 -13.90
N LEU A 46 7.59 18.96 -12.97
CA LEU A 46 8.76 19.49 -12.26
C LEU A 46 9.99 19.37 -13.17
N VAL A 47 10.55 20.51 -13.55
CA VAL A 47 11.73 20.58 -14.43
C VAL A 47 12.89 21.17 -13.66
N CYS A 48 14.03 20.48 -13.68
CA CYS A 48 15.25 21.00 -13.06
C CYS A 48 15.75 22.24 -13.80
N ARG A 49 15.97 23.32 -13.06
CA ARG A 49 16.46 24.59 -13.62
C ARG A 49 17.91 24.54 -14.11
N ASP A 50 18.71 23.61 -13.51
CA ASP A 50 20.14 23.51 -13.80
C ASP A 50 20.42 22.69 -15.07
N CYS A 51 19.71 21.58 -15.27
CA CYS A 51 20.00 20.63 -16.36
C CYS A 51 18.81 20.30 -17.26
N GLY A 52 17.62 20.84 -16.99
CA GLY A 52 16.43 20.57 -17.79
C GLY A 52 15.81 19.18 -17.57
N PHE A 53 16.30 18.40 -16.59
CA PHE A 53 15.70 17.10 -16.28
C PHE A 53 14.22 17.25 -15.93
N ILE A 54 13.37 16.46 -16.55
CA ILE A 54 11.93 16.44 -16.31
C ILE A 54 11.61 15.29 -15.34
N HIS A 55 11.07 15.63 -14.17
CA HIS A 55 10.61 14.66 -13.21
C HIS A 55 9.19 14.22 -13.54
N TYR A 56 9.04 12.97 -13.99
CA TYR A 56 7.76 12.35 -14.23
C TYR A 56 7.28 11.60 -12.98
N GLU A 57 6.13 12.02 -12.46
CA GLU A 57 5.44 11.26 -11.41
C GLU A 57 4.45 10.29 -12.04
N ASN A 58 4.65 9.00 -11.77
CA ASN A 58 3.75 7.94 -12.19
C ASN A 58 2.84 7.51 -11.02
N PRO A 59 1.65 6.96 -11.31
CA PRO A 59 0.84 6.32 -10.28
C PRO A 59 1.66 5.28 -9.52
N LYS A 60 1.47 5.23 -8.21
CA LYS A 60 2.06 4.17 -7.37
C LYS A 60 1.36 2.85 -7.68
N VAL A 61 2.13 1.77 -7.75
CA VAL A 61 1.59 0.43 -7.94
C VAL A 61 1.55 -0.29 -6.60
N VAL A 62 0.39 -0.84 -6.27
CA VAL A 62 0.18 -1.74 -5.13
C VAL A 62 -0.09 -3.13 -5.68
N VAL A 63 0.46 -4.13 -5.02
CA VAL A 63 0.23 -5.54 -5.31
C VAL A 63 -0.34 -6.23 -4.09
N GLY A 64 -1.25 -7.17 -4.30
CA GLY A 64 -1.85 -7.91 -3.19
C GLY A 64 -2.62 -9.11 -3.68
N SER A 65 -3.23 -9.84 -2.75
CA SER A 65 -3.92 -11.08 -3.07
C SER A 65 -5.17 -11.32 -2.26
N VAL A 66 -6.19 -11.93 -2.90
CA VAL A 66 -7.23 -12.66 -2.20
C VAL A 66 -6.74 -14.10 -2.07
N ALA A 67 -6.14 -14.40 -0.92
CA ALA A 67 -5.58 -15.70 -0.60
C ALA A 67 -6.59 -16.55 0.19
N THR A 68 -6.78 -17.81 -0.23
CA THR A 68 -7.75 -18.72 0.39
C THR A 68 -7.09 -19.97 0.92
N TRP A 69 -7.62 -20.47 2.03
CA TRP A 69 -7.40 -21.82 2.54
C TRP A 69 -8.75 -22.53 2.61
N GLU A 70 -8.93 -23.59 1.81
CA GLU A 70 -10.23 -24.19 1.58
C GLU A 70 -11.24 -23.13 1.11
N ASP A 71 -12.32 -22.89 1.89
CA ASP A 71 -13.38 -21.92 1.59
C ASP A 71 -13.23 -20.62 2.40
N ARG A 72 -12.12 -20.45 3.10
CA ARG A 72 -11.85 -19.28 3.96
C ARG A 72 -10.83 -18.34 3.35
N ILE A 73 -11.01 -17.07 3.58
CA ILE A 73 -10.22 -15.97 3.02
C ILE A 73 -9.33 -15.39 4.11
N LEU A 74 -8.05 -15.24 3.83
CA LEU A 74 -7.10 -14.56 4.72
C LEU A 74 -7.36 -13.07 4.72
N LEU A 75 -7.57 -12.50 5.91
CA LEU A 75 -7.52 -11.06 6.14
C LEU A 75 -6.52 -10.73 7.25
N CYS A 76 -5.90 -9.57 7.13
CA CYS A 76 -4.94 -9.00 8.08
C CYS A 76 -5.56 -7.76 8.73
N ARG A 77 -5.46 -7.64 10.05
CA ARG A 77 -5.88 -6.45 10.78
C ARG A 77 -4.71 -5.47 10.88
N ARG A 78 -4.85 -4.29 10.30
CA ARG A 78 -3.77 -3.32 10.14
C ARG A 78 -3.20 -2.82 11.46
N ALA A 79 -1.87 -2.82 11.59
CA ALA A 79 -1.15 -2.20 12.71
C ALA A 79 -0.73 -0.75 12.43
N ILE A 80 -0.82 -0.30 11.16
CA ILE A 80 -0.32 0.99 10.67
C ILE A 80 -1.44 1.87 10.10
N GLU A 81 -1.18 3.18 10.04
CA GLU A 81 -2.06 4.12 9.34
C GLU A 81 -1.83 4.06 7.80
N PRO A 82 -2.80 4.45 7.00
CA PRO A 82 -4.17 4.79 7.38
C PRO A 82 -4.98 3.54 7.76
N ARG A 83 -6.07 3.75 8.52
CA ARG A 83 -7.01 2.68 8.87
C ARG A 83 -6.44 1.60 9.80
N ARG A 84 -5.63 1.99 10.76
CA ARG A 84 -5.19 1.09 11.83
C ARG A 84 -6.39 0.44 12.53
N GLY A 85 -6.32 -0.87 12.78
CA GLY A 85 -7.37 -1.65 13.42
C GLY A 85 -8.46 -2.18 12.50
N TYR A 86 -8.46 -1.79 11.21
CA TYR A 86 -9.37 -2.31 10.19
C TYR A 86 -8.77 -3.51 9.46
N TRP A 87 -9.63 -4.33 8.86
CA TRP A 87 -9.25 -5.53 8.13
C TRP A 87 -8.96 -5.25 6.65
N THR A 88 -7.95 -5.88 6.11
CA THR A 88 -7.55 -5.76 4.71
C THR A 88 -7.04 -7.08 4.15
N LEU A 89 -6.88 -7.14 2.83
CA LEU A 89 -6.11 -8.18 2.17
C LEU A 89 -4.61 -7.91 2.40
N PRO A 90 -3.74 -8.93 2.41
CA PRO A 90 -2.30 -8.71 2.37
C PRO A 90 -1.94 -8.00 1.07
N ALA A 91 -1.37 -6.78 1.18
CA ALA A 91 -1.05 -5.93 0.04
C ALA A 91 -0.19 -4.72 0.43
N GLY A 92 0.78 -4.37 -0.43
CA GLY A 92 1.61 -3.18 -0.28
C GLY A 92 2.21 -2.71 -1.59
N TYR A 93 3.17 -1.80 -1.52
CA TYR A 93 3.78 -1.23 -2.71
C TYR A 93 4.65 -2.24 -3.46
N LEU A 94 4.51 -2.24 -4.79
CA LEU A 94 5.43 -2.96 -5.67
C LEU A 94 6.81 -2.29 -5.60
N GLU A 95 7.82 -3.08 -5.28
CA GLU A 95 9.20 -2.62 -5.19
C GLU A 95 9.90 -2.62 -6.56
N GLN A 96 10.99 -1.85 -6.64
CA GLN A 96 11.78 -1.82 -7.86
C GLN A 96 12.44 -3.18 -8.12
N ARG A 97 12.42 -3.62 -9.39
CA ARG A 97 13.07 -4.86 -9.88
C ARG A 97 12.41 -6.15 -9.40
N GLU A 98 11.21 -6.10 -8.90
CA GLU A 98 10.40 -7.30 -8.67
C GLU A 98 9.24 -7.40 -9.68
N THR A 99 8.75 -8.62 -9.91
CA THR A 99 7.52 -8.82 -10.68
C THR A 99 6.30 -8.58 -9.78
N ALA A 100 5.15 -8.24 -10.38
CA ALA A 100 3.92 -8.05 -9.59
C ALA A 100 3.52 -9.32 -8.80
N VAL A 101 3.80 -10.50 -9.34
CA VAL A 101 3.58 -11.78 -8.63
C VAL A 101 4.50 -11.90 -7.43
N ALA A 102 5.81 -11.67 -7.62
CA ALA A 102 6.78 -11.74 -6.52
C ALA A 102 6.47 -10.72 -5.41
N GLY A 103 6.03 -9.50 -5.78
CA GLY A 103 5.60 -8.49 -4.82
C GLY A 103 4.39 -8.93 -4.00
N ALA A 104 3.37 -9.53 -4.64
CA ALA A 104 2.20 -10.03 -3.92
C ALA A 104 2.55 -11.21 -2.99
N GLU A 105 3.49 -12.08 -3.38
CA GLU A 105 4.00 -13.15 -2.53
C GLU A 105 4.80 -12.60 -1.34
N ARG A 106 5.64 -11.58 -1.55
CA ARG A 106 6.42 -10.90 -0.52
C ARG A 106 5.51 -10.23 0.50
N GLU A 107 4.53 -9.44 0.05
CA GLU A 107 3.56 -8.76 0.94
C GLU A 107 2.78 -9.77 1.81
N ALA A 108 2.30 -10.87 1.22
CA ALA A 108 1.62 -11.92 1.99
C ALA A 108 2.54 -12.57 3.01
N TRP A 109 3.82 -12.75 2.68
CA TRP A 109 4.80 -13.25 3.62
C TRP A 109 5.13 -12.26 4.74
N GLU A 110 5.34 -10.98 4.40
CA GLU A 110 5.69 -9.93 5.36
C GLU A 110 4.55 -9.62 6.33
N GLU A 111 3.30 -9.58 5.85
CA GLU A 111 2.13 -9.25 6.67
C GLU A 111 1.53 -10.45 7.41
N ALA A 112 1.63 -11.65 6.84
CA ALA A 112 0.92 -12.84 7.35
C ALA A 112 1.77 -14.10 7.51
N GLY A 113 3.06 -14.10 7.16
CA GLY A 113 3.86 -15.32 7.08
C GLY A 113 3.30 -16.32 6.06
N ALA A 114 2.43 -15.87 5.17
CA ALA A 114 1.69 -16.70 4.24
C ALA A 114 2.51 -17.01 2.99
N LYS A 115 2.57 -18.30 2.62
CA LYS A 115 3.11 -18.73 1.32
C LYS A 115 1.95 -18.89 0.34
N LEU A 116 2.03 -18.18 -0.77
CA LEU A 116 0.99 -18.18 -1.80
C LEU A 116 1.29 -19.16 -2.93
N ILE A 117 0.22 -19.72 -3.48
CA ILE A 117 0.18 -20.35 -4.80
C ILE A 117 -0.70 -19.44 -5.65
N ILE A 118 -0.06 -18.51 -6.39
CA ILE A 118 -0.80 -17.53 -7.20
C ILE A 118 -1.30 -18.24 -8.47
N ASP A 119 -2.60 -18.09 -8.72
CA ASP A 119 -3.27 -18.66 -9.90
C ASP A 119 -3.29 -17.66 -11.05
N GLN A 120 -3.93 -16.48 -10.85
CA GLN A 120 -3.98 -15.46 -11.90
C GLN A 120 -4.32 -14.06 -11.35
N LEU A 121 -4.17 -13.05 -12.20
CA LEU A 121 -4.59 -11.69 -11.90
C LEU A 121 -6.12 -11.64 -11.79
N LEU A 122 -6.62 -11.29 -10.61
CA LEU A 122 -8.05 -11.17 -10.32
C LEU A 122 -8.60 -9.85 -10.82
N ALA A 123 -7.90 -8.75 -10.50
CA ALA A 123 -8.39 -7.41 -10.78
C ALA A 123 -7.27 -6.38 -10.93
N VAL A 124 -7.59 -5.30 -11.67
CA VAL A 124 -6.80 -4.07 -11.74
C VAL A 124 -7.71 -2.91 -11.32
N TYR A 125 -7.45 -2.32 -10.17
CA TYR A 125 -8.22 -1.17 -9.67
C TYR A 125 -7.42 0.13 -9.81
N SER A 126 -8.10 1.18 -10.27
CA SER A 126 -7.54 2.54 -10.33
C SER A 126 -8.12 3.38 -9.20
N ILE A 127 -7.27 3.80 -8.26
CA ILE A 127 -7.65 4.64 -7.12
C ILE A 127 -7.22 6.08 -7.43
N LEU A 128 -8.10 6.81 -8.12
CA LEU A 128 -7.76 8.08 -8.76
C LEU A 128 -7.33 9.17 -7.77
N HIS A 129 -8.00 9.30 -6.64
CA HIS A 129 -7.76 10.37 -5.66
C HIS A 129 -6.38 10.31 -4.98
N ILE A 130 -5.69 9.16 -5.03
CA ILE A 130 -4.33 8.99 -4.52
C ILE A 130 -3.35 8.56 -5.61
N SER A 131 -3.75 8.62 -6.89
CA SER A 131 -2.92 8.20 -8.04
C SER A 131 -2.29 6.82 -7.83
N GLN A 132 -3.13 5.80 -7.61
CA GLN A 132 -2.67 4.44 -7.32
C GLN A 132 -3.33 3.43 -8.26
N ILE A 133 -2.55 2.42 -8.69
CA ILE A 133 -3.03 1.22 -9.39
C ILE A 133 -2.83 0.03 -8.47
N GLN A 134 -3.88 -0.77 -8.29
CA GLN A 134 -3.82 -1.99 -7.48
C GLN A 134 -3.95 -3.21 -8.38
N LEU A 135 -2.97 -4.11 -8.32
CA LEU A 135 -2.96 -5.40 -8.97
C LEU A 135 -3.28 -6.47 -7.93
N ILE A 136 -4.49 -7.00 -7.97
CA ILE A 136 -4.94 -8.00 -7.00
C ILE A 136 -4.96 -9.38 -7.66
N PHE A 137 -4.27 -10.33 -7.03
CA PHE A 137 -4.18 -11.70 -7.51
C PHE A 137 -5.16 -12.62 -6.77
N ARG A 138 -5.64 -13.63 -7.46
CA ARG A 138 -6.27 -14.80 -6.83
C ARG A 138 -5.17 -15.78 -6.45
N ALA A 139 -5.19 -16.27 -5.20
CA ALA A 139 -4.19 -17.18 -4.69
C ALA A 139 -4.80 -18.20 -3.72
N GLU A 140 -4.12 -19.34 -3.57
CA GLU A 140 -4.33 -20.28 -2.50
C GLU A 140 -3.16 -20.22 -1.52
N LEU A 141 -3.41 -20.48 -0.24
CA LEU A 141 -2.36 -20.66 0.74
C LEU A 141 -1.72 -22.03 0.57
N ALA A 142 -0.40 -22.12 0.63
CA ALA A 142 0.31 -23.40 0.60
C ALA A 142 0.13 -24.20 1.90
N SER A 143 -0.15 -23.52 3.02
CA SER A 143 -0.49 -24.12 4.32
C SER A 143 -1.32 -23.12 5.14
N PRO A 144 -2.05 -23.58 6.17
CA PRO A 144 -2.77 -22.70 7.09
C PRO A 144 -1.86 -22.11 8.19
N ASP A 145 -0.56 -22.35 8.14
CA ASP A 145 0.40 -21.83 9.12
C ASP A 145 0.66 -20.35 8.83
N LEU A 146 0.12 -19.49 9.66
CA LEU A 146 0.18 -18.03 9.53
C LEU A 146 0.86 -17.40 10.74
N ALA A 147 1.55 -16.29 10.52
CA ALA A 147 2.18 -15.52 11.57
C ALA A 147 2.08 -14.02 11.26
N ALA A 148 1.50 -13.24 12.17
CA ALA A 148 1.38 -11.82 12.00
C ALA A 148 2.75 -11.14 11.91
N GLY A 149 2.95 -10.36 10.85
CA GLY A 149 4.11 -9.50 10.68
C GLY A 149 3.99 -8.20 11.51
N THR A 150 4.98 -7.33 11.36
CA THR A 150 5.07 -6.08 12.15
C THR A 150 3.95 -5.08 11.84
N GLU A 151 3.39 -5.16 10.64
CA GLU A 151 2.30 -4.28 10.16
C GLU A 151 0.90 -4.88 10.39
N THR A 152 0.82 -6.04 11.05
CA THR A 152 -0.41 -6.79 11.29
C THR A 152 -0.66 -7.00 12.78
N LEU A 153 -1.81 -6.53 13.29
CA LEU A 153 -2.25 -6.74 14.67
C LEU A 153 -2.81 -8.14 14.89
N GLU A 154 -3.51 -8.67 13.89
CA GLU A 154 -4.28 -9.91 13.96
C GLU A 154 -4.46 -10.49 12.57
N LEU A 155 -4.51 -11.81 12.47
CA LEU A 155 -4.80 -12.57 11.26
C LEU A 155 -6.00 -13.48 11.50
N ASP A 156 -6.85 -13.64 10.50
CA ASP A 156 -7.87 -14.69 10.56
C ASP A 156 -8.23 -15.18 9.15
N LEU A 157 -8.77 -16.41 9.12
CA LEU A 157 -9.34 -17.06 7.95
C LEU A 157 -10.86 -17.00 8.02
N PHE A 158 -11.44 -16.06 7.30
CA PHE A 158 -12.87 -15.78 7.33
C PHE A 158 -13.65 -16.62 6.33
N SER A 159 -14.72 -17.29 6.78
CA SER A 159 -15.76 -17.70 5.85
C SER A 159 -16.44 -16.50 5.22
N TRP A 160 -17.06 -16.66 4.06
CA TRP A 160 -17.77 -15.53 3.42
C TRP A 160 -18.78 -14.83 4.33
N GLN A 161 -19.49 -15.59 5.15
CA GLN A 161 -20.53 -15.10 6.06
C GLN A 161 -19.96 -14.36 7.27
N SER A 162 -18.72 -14.66 7.66
CA SER A 162 -18.07 -14.08 8.83
C SER A 162 -17.15 -12.91 8.49
N ILE A 163 -17.01 -12.52 7.22
CA ILE A 163 -16.22 -11.34 6.82
C ILE A 163 -16.76 -10.10 7.54
N PRO A 164 -15.89 -9.33 8.23
CA PRO A 164 -16.28 -8.11 8.93
C PRO A 164 -16.45 -6.94 7.95
N TRP A 165 -17.52 -6.97 7.16
CA TRP A 165 -17.77 -6.03 6.06
C TRP A 165 -17.71 -4.55 6.45
N GLU A 166 -18.15 -4.20 7.66
CA GLU A 166 -18.16 -2.82 8.14
C GLU A 166 -16.78 -2.35 8.62
N ASP A 167 -15.91 -3.31 8.96
CA ASP A 167 -14.55 -3.06 9.44
C ASP A 167 -13.49 -3.27 8.36
N LEU A 168 -13.87 -3.36 7.08
CA LEU A 168 -12.90 -3.40 6.00
C LEU A 168 -12.25 -2.03 5.78
N ALA A 169 -10.92 -2.03 5.65
CA ALA A 169 -10.12 -0.81 5.61
C ALA A 169 -10.41 0.09 4.39
N PHE A 170 -10.63 -0.52 3.23
CA PHE A 170 -10.73 0.21 1.96
C PHE A 170 -11.85 -0.35 1.08
N PRO A 171 -12.51 0.51 0.25
CA PRO A 171 -13.49 0.04 -0.72
C PRO A 171 -12.95 -1.04 -1.67
N SER A 172 -11.71 -0.91 -2.11
CA SER A 172 -11.07 -1.88 -3.01
C SER A 172 -10.95 -3.29 -2.42
N VAL A 173 -10.89 -3.43 -1.09
CA VAL A 173 -10.96 -4.74 -0.42
C VAL A 173 -12.32 -5.38 -0.64
N ARG A 174 -13.43 -4.60 -0.50
CA ARG A 174 -14.79 -5.10 -0.79
C ARG A 174 -14.91 -5.54 -2.25
N TRP A 175 -14.38 -4.73 -3.18
CA TRP A 175 -14.41 -5.06 -4.61
C TRP A 175 -13.70 -6.38 -4.88
N ALA A 176 -12.47 -6.52 -4.37
CA ALA A 176 -11.66 -7.73 -4.55
C ALA A 176 -12.34 -8.98 -3.99
N LEU A 177 -12.93 -8.89 -2.81
CA LEU A 177 -13.68 -10.00 -2.20
C LEU A 177 -14.89 -10.41 -3.04
N ARG A 178 -15.67 -9.43 -3.55
CA ARG A 178 -16.84 -9.68 -4.41
C ARG A 178 -16.42 -10.25 -5.77
N ASP A 179 -15.37 -9.70 -6.38
CA ASP A 179 -14.83 -10.19 -7.64
C ASP A 179 -14.29 -11.62 -7.51
N HIS A 180 -13.59 -11.92 -6.41
CA HIS A 180 -13.15 -13.28 -6.11
C HIS A 180 -14.34 -14.25 -6.01
N ARG A 181 -15.40 -13.86 -5.29
CA ARG A 181 -16.61 -14.68 -5.20
C ARG A 181 -17.29 -14.90 -6.55
N ALA A 182 -17.33 -13.86 -7.40
CA ALA A 182 -17.95 -13.93 -8.71
C ALA A 182 -17.23 -14.86 -9.69
N VAL A 183 -15.92 -15.09 -9.50
CA VAL A 183 -15.10 -15.98 -10.33
C VAL A 183 -14.74 -17.31 -9.65
N ARG A 184 -15.33 -17.59 -8.48
CA ARG A 184 -15.08 -18.82 -7.75
C ARG A 184 -15.40 -20.05 -8.60
N GLY A 185 -14.50 -21.05 -8.59
CA GLY A 185 -14.66 -22.28 -9.36
C GLY A 185 -14.47 -22.13 -10.87
N ARG A 186 -14.09 -20.92 -11.36
CA ARG A 186 -13.79 -20.70 -12.78
C ARG A 186 -12.28 -20.79 -13.01
N SER A 187 -11.87 -21.60 -13.98
CA SER A 187 -10.52 -21.62 -14.51
C SER A 187 -10.47 -20.66 -15.70
N GLY A 188 -9.79 -19.56 -15.59
CA GLY A 188 -9.69 -18.55 -16.65
C GLY A 188 -10.88 -17.58 -16.68
N PHE A 189 -10.59 -16.32 -16.45
CA PHE A 189 -11.50 -15.18 -16.54
C PHE A 189 -10.68 -13.93 -16.89
N ALA A 190 -11.30 -12.93 -17.49
CA ALA A 190 -10.65 -11.64 -17.67
C ALA A 190 -10.51 -10.93 -16.30
N PRO A 191 -9.38 -10.25 -16.03
CA PRO A 191 -9.24 -9.43 -14.85
C PRO A 191 -10.39 -8.42 -14.72
N ARG A 192 -10.85 -8.20 -13.50
CA ARG A 192 -11.88 -7.23 -13.17
C ARG A 192 -11.31 -5.83 -13.10
N GLY A 193 -12.17 -4.83 -13.12
CA GLY A 193 -11.81 -3.42 -12.91
C GLY A 193 -12.67 -2.78 -11.83
N ASN A 194 -12.56 -1.46 -11.72
CA ASN A 194 -13.43 -0.70 -10.80
C ASN A 194 -14.90 -1.02 -11.08
N PRO A 195 -15.76 -1.07 -10.03
CA PRO A 195 -17.19 -1.20 -10.23
C PRO A 195 -17.74 -0.03 -11.05
N SER A 196 -18.75 -0.31 -11.88
CA SER A 196 -19.38 0.69 -12.76
C SER A 196 -20.21 1.72 -11.99
N GLU A 197 -20.69 1.35 -10.80
CA GLU A 197 -21.46 2.21 -9.92
C GLU A 197 -20.67 2.47 -8.65
N PRO A 198 -20.64 3.74 -8.16
CA PRO A 198 -20.04 4.03 -6.87
C PRO A 198 -20.79 3.26 -5.78
N GLU A 199 -20.07 2.57 -4.90
CA GLU A 199 -20.69 1.94 -3.75
C GLU A 199 -21.16 3.03 -2.78
N GLU A 200 -22.46 3.03 -2.43
CA GLU A 200 -22.97 3.81 -1.32
C GLU A 200 -22.39 3.25 -0.01
N GLY A 201 -21.56 4.02 0.65
CA GLY A 201 -20.94 3.66 1.91
C GLY A 201 -20.29 4.88 2.56
N PRO A 202 -19.92 4.82 3.86
CA PRO A 202 -19.37 5.96 4.60
C PRO A 202 -18.06 6.51 4.04
N PHE A 203 -17.55 5.93 2.96
CA PHE A 203 -16.32 6.31 2.25
C PHE A 203 -16.56 6.46 0.74
N GLY A 204 -17.78 6.85 0.36
CA GLY A 204 -18.10 7.19 -1.03
C GLY A 204 -17.11 8.20 -1.57
N LEU A 205 -16.48 7.88 -2.72
CA LEU A 205 -15.64 8.77 -3.50
C LEU A 205 -16.50 9.81 -4.19
#